data_8e55f8a952f9e38721d18269bbabdd85
#
_entry.id   8e55f8a952f9e38721d18269bbabdd85
#
_cell.length_a   1.000
_cell.length_b   1.000
_cell.length_c   1.000
_cell.angle_alpha   90.00
_cell.angle_beta   90.00
_cell.angle_gamma   90.00
#
_symmetry.space_group_name_H-M   'P 1'
#
loop_
_entity.id
_entity.type
_entity.pdbx_description
1 polymer ?
#
loop_
_entity_poly.entity_id
_entity_poly.type
_entity_poly.pdbx_seq_one_letter_code
_entity_poly.pdbx_strand_id
1 'polypeptide(L)'
;MTRALLEQSDMPETGVFRGPNSFPRLTTANTSQSPVATMVERFFSINFPDSPDNAMMLLTGPPSSGKTSLLFQFAFNSIVNTDNKSVVFICSRRKLSTKPPFLSQGIDPASDVFDRIQMKYVEDEEGINKFFAAFHMHDTFPVLVIIDDLGEFFNEKNCQQKYNSPRGRELAIARTLALCGNAINHANEKGPCMFLVSDTHHGETPRLLHIYKGWLNSIFTIKGNGIGSFILKNNSSLTKSAKYSIALQYLVLEEIYETEEQKYHL
;
A
#
# COMPACT_ATOMS: atom_id res chain seq x y z
N MET A 1 -5.94 18.53 -8.08
CA MET A 1 -7.01 17.79 -7.38
C MET A 1 -6.54 17.16 -6.07
N THR A 2 -5.30 16.75 -5.94
CA THR A 2 -4.69 16.24 -4.70
C THR A 2 -4.66 17.27 -3.57
N ARG A 3 -4.51 18.55 -3.91
CA ARG A 3 -4.52 19.69 -2.98
C ARG A 3 -5.82 19.85 -2.17
N ALA A 4 -6.96 19.49 -2.76
CA ALA A 4 -8.28 19.63 -2.13
C ALA A 4 -8.57 18.62 -1.00
N LEU A 5 -7.80 17.55 -0.88
CA LEU A 5 -7.96 16.54 0.17
C LEU A 5 -7.22 16.91 1.47
N LEU A 6 -6.30 17.87 1.40
CA LEU A 6 -5.43 18.27 2.51
C LEU A 6 -5.78 19.67 3.07
N GLU A 7 -6.62 20.45 2.37
CA GLU A 7 -6.96 21.83 2.76
C GLU A 7 -8.13 21.96 3.77
N GLN A 8 -8.69 20.85 4.30
CA GLN A 8 -9.79 20.93 5.30
C GLN A 8 -9.33 20.65 6.74
N SER A 9 -8.22 21.21 7.17
CA SER A 9 -7.96 21.38 8.60
C SER A 9 -7.63 22.84 8.89
N ASP A 10 -8.67 23.65 9.10
CA ASP A 10 -8.54 24.95 9.76
C ASP A 10 -7.94 24.73 11.16
N MET A 11 -6.67 25.07 11.30
CA MET A 11 -5.98 25.18 12.58
C MET A 11 -5.98 26.65 13.01
N PRO A 12 -6.41 26.98 14.23
CA PRO A 12 -6.22 28.31 14.76
C PRO A 12 -4.74 28.56 15.09
N GLU A 13 -4.23 29.70 14.62
CA GLU A 13 -2.96 30.25 15.03
C GLU A 13 -2.93 30.46 16.57
N THR A 14 -1.92 29.96 17.25
CA THR A 14 -1.13 30.68 18.27
C THR A 14 -0.21 29.76 19.03
N GLY A 15 1.02 30.22 19.31
CA GLY A 15 1.85 29.74 20.40
C GLY A 15 3.23 29.25 20.02
N VAL A 16 4.16 30.20 19.85
CA VAL A 16 5.61 29.96 19.86
C VAL A 16 6.02 29.35 21.20
N PHE A 17 6.40 28.09 21.25
CA PHE A 17 7.13 27.53 22.37
C PHE A 17 8.56 27.16 21.92
N ARG A 18 9.52 27.98 22.42
CA ARG A 18 10.94 27.64 22.43
C ARG A 18 11.23 26.81 23.69
N GLY A 19 11.75 25.59 23.51
CA GLY A 19 12.28 24.76 24.59
C GLY A 19 13.37 23.82 24.07
N PRO A 20 14.31 23.32 24.92
CA PRO A 20 15.71 23.25 24.58
C PRO A 20 16.19 21.95 23.96
N ASN A 21 17.30 22.11 23.21
CA ASN A 21 18.17 21.12 22.60
C ASN A 21 18.43 19.87 23.43
N SER A 22 18.29 18.71 22.79
CA SER A 22 19.29 17.64 22.63
C SER A 22 18.60 16.33 22.30
N PHE A 23 18.61 15.98 20.99
CA PHE A 23 18.31 14.61 20.56
C PHE A 23 19.62 13.82 20.53
N PRO A 24 19.66 12.59 21.04
CA PRO A 24 20.84 11.74 20.93
C PRO A 24 21.02 11.34 19.44
N ARG A 25 22.20 11.60 18.93
CA ARG A 25 22.70 11.07 17.66
C ARG A 25 22.66 9.55 17.71
N LEU A 26 21.82 8.92 16.90
CA LEU A 26 21.88 7.50 16.63
C LEU A 26 23.22 7.21 15.94
N THR A 27 24.13 6.59 16.66
CA THR A 27 25.37 6.03 16.16
C THR A 27 25.04 4.92 15.16
N THR A 28 25.44 5.13 13.92
CA THR A 28 25.45 4.13 12.86
C THR A 28 26.41 3.01 13.23
N ALA A 29 25.88 1.87 13.64
CA ALA A 29 26.65 0.63 13.68
C ALA A 29 26.82 0.15 12.22
N ASN A 30 28.05 0.27 11.70
CA ASN A 30 28.48 -0.37 10.47
C ASN A 30 28.40 -1.88 10.63
N THR A 31 27.38 -2.50 10.04
CA THR A 31 27.37 -3.93 9.78
C THR A 31 27.22 -4.10 8.29
N SER A 32 28.29 -4.55 7.65
CA SER A 32 28.35 -4.97 6.25
C SER A 32 27.50 -6.23 6.08
N GLN A 33 26.21 -6.05 5.80
CA GLN A 33 25.31 -7.09 5.34
C GLN A 33 24.77 -6.67 3.97
N SER A 34 24.96 -7.54 2.99
CA SER A 34 24.36 -7.50 1.65
C SER A 34 22.87 -7.14 1.73
N PRO A 35 22.40 -6.15 0.96
CA PRO A 35 21.05 -5.62 1.14
C PRO A 35 20.03 -6.50 0.40
N VAL A 36 19.53 -7.51 1.05
CA VAL A 36 18.14 -7.91 0.80
C VAL A 36 17.29 -6.99 1.69
N ALA A 37 17.25 -5.71 1.32
CA ALA A 37 16.37 -4.76 1.95
C ALA A 37 14.95 -5.27 1.79
N THR A 38 14.34 -5.67 2.89
CA THR A 38 13.07 -6.38 2.84
C THR A 38 11.97 -5.39 2.48
N MET A 39 11.08 -5.82 1.59
CA MET A 39 9.94 -5.01 1.11
C MET A 39 9.07 -4.40 2.23
N VAL A 40 9.13 -4.94 3.46
CA VAL A 40 8.45 -4.38 4.66
C VAL A 40 8.94 -2.98 4.98
N GLU A 41 10.25 -2.74 4.91
CA GLU A 41 10.84 -1.43 5.21
C GLU A 41 10.36 -0.36 4.23
N ARG A 42 10.03 -0.75 2.99
CA ARG A 42 9.57 0.16 1.93
C ARG A 42 8.24 0.85 2.26
N PHE A 43 7.44 0.27 3.15
CA PHE A 43 6.25 0.94 3.65
C PHE A 43 6.56 2.10 4.60
N PHE A 44 7.80 2.21 5.09
CA PHE A 44 8.15 3.19 6.14
C PHE A 44 9.40 4.02 5.83
N SER A 45 10.29 3.55 4.96
CA SER A 45 11.57 4.22 4.66
C SER A 45 11.66 4.75 3.25
N ILE A 46 12.30 5.90 3.09
CA ILE A 46 12.57 6.58 1.82
C ILE A 46 13.84 6.04 1.14
N ASN A 47 14.77 5.48 1.92
CA ASN A 47 16.07 5.02 1.43
C ASN A 47 16.01 3.54 1.06
N PHE A 48 15.58 3.26 -0.17
CA PHE A 48 15.53 1.90 -0.68
C PHE A 48 16.40 1.75 -1.92
N PRO A 49 17.21 0.68 -2.00
CA PRO A 49 17.81 0.28 -3.26
C PRO A 49 16.72 -0.11 -4.26
N ASP A 50 17.02 0.02 -5.53
CA ASP A 50 16.10 -0.26 -6.63
C ASP A 50 15.36 -1.58 -6.41
N SER A 51 14.03 -1.50 -6.59
CA SER A 51 13.12 -2.62 -6.37
C SER A 51 13.39 -3.76 -7.33
N PRO A 52 13.14 -5.01 -6.92
CA PRO A 52 13.05 -6.08 -7.89
C PRO A 52 11.98 -5.73 -8.91
N ASP A 53 12.35 -5.77 -10.17
CA ASP A 53 11.43 -5.66 -11.29
C ASP A 53 10.30 -6.67 -11.11
N ASN A 54 9.06 -6.29 -11.48
CA ASN A 54 7.89 -7.17 -11.49
C ASN A 54 7.31 -7.59 -10.13
N ALA A 55 7.43 -6.80 -9.08
CA ALA A 55 6.78 -7.11 -7.82
C ALA A 55 5.25 -6.93 -7.91
N MET A 56 4.51 -8.03 -7.78
CA MET A 56 3.06 -8.07 -7.64
C MET A 56 2.70 -8.41 -6.19
N MET A 57 2.11 -7.48 -5.45
CA MET A 57 2.02 -7.52 -4.00
C MET A 57 0.59 -7.44 -3.50
N LEU A 58 0.30 -8.15 -2.41
CA LEU A 58 -0.91 -8.01 -1.61
C LEU A 58 -0.59 -7.44 -0.24
N LEU A 59 -1.32 -6.40 0.16
CA LEU A 59 -1.39 -5.92 1.53
C LEU A 59 -2.75 -6.27 2.12
N THR A 60 -2.81 -7.17 3.09
CA THR A 60 -4.07 -7.60 3.68
C THR A 60 -4.08 -7.42 5.19
N GLY A 61 -5.25 -7.11 5.75
CA GLY A 61 -5.39 -6.86 7.18
C GLY A 61 -6.81 -6.52 7.59
N PRO A 62 -7.07 -6.41 8.90
CA PRO A 62 -8.38 -6.09 9.43
C PRO A 62 -8.84 -4.68 9.03
N PRO A 63 -10.14 -4.37 9.19
CA PRO A 63 -10.64 -3.01 9.02
C PRO A 63 -9.90 -2.04 9.93
N SER A 64 -9.73 -0.80 9.48
CA SER A 64 -9.12 0.29 10.27
C SER A 64 -7.66 0.03 10.73
N SER A 65 -6.96 -0.90 10.09
CA SER A 65 -5.53 -1.17 10.36
C SER A 65 -4.56 -0.22 9.65
N GLY A 66 -5.05 0.85 9.01
CA GLY A 66 -4.20 1.82 8.31
C GLY A 66 -3.69 1.37 6.93
N LYS A 67 -4.31 0.34 6.29
CA LYS A 67 -3.90 -0.11 4.95
C LYS A 67 -3.76 1.04 3.97
N THR A 68 -4.79 1.87 3.82
CA THR A 68 -4.76 3.03 2.92
C THR A 68 -3.59 3.98 3.22
N SER A 69 -3.30 4.22 4.51
CA SER A 69 -2.15 5.04 4.95
C SER A 69 -0.82 4.41 4.55
N LEU A 70 -0.66 3.10 4.75
CA LEU A 70 0.53 2.36 4.31
C LEU A 70 0.69 2.39 2.79
N LEU A 71 -0.41 2.28 2.02
CA LEU A 71 -0.38 2.37 0.56
C LEU A 71 0.07 3.77 0.09
N PHE A 72 -0.42 4.84 0.72
CA PHE A 72 0.02 6.21 0.43
C PHE A 72 1.48 6.42 0.78
N GLN A 73 1.93 5.91 1.93
CA GLN A 73 3.33 5.95 2.33
C GLN A 73 4.21 5.20 1.33
N PHE A 74 3.79 4.02 0.89
CA PHE A 74 4.51 3.24 -0.11
C PHE A 74 4.56 3.98 -1.46
N ALA A 75 3.46 4.60 -1.88
CA ALA A 75 3.41 5.41 -3.10
C ALA A 75 4.40 6.58 -3.03
N PHE A 76 4.37 7.35 -1.93
CA PHE A 76 5.29 8.46 -1.70
C PHE A 76 6.75 7.99 -1.73
N ASN A 77 7.09 6.95 -0.96
CA ASN A 77 8.45 6.41 -0.89
C ASN A 77 8.96 5.91 -2.25
N SER A 78 8.05 5.49 -3.15
CA SER A 78 8.43 4.98 -4.48
C SER A 78 8.84 6.06 -5.47
N ILE A 79 8.53 7.33 -5.21
CA ILE A 79 8.77 8.43 -6.15
C ILE A 79 9.47 9.65 -5.55
N VAL A 80 9.64 9.73 -4.23
CA VAL A 80 10.23 10.90 -3.56
C VAL A 80 11.65 11.22 -4.04
N ASN A 81 12.45 10.22 -4.34
CA ASN A 81 13.85 10.38 -4.78
C ASN A 81 13.99 10.37 -6.32
N THR A 82 12.90 10.54 -7.08
CA THR A 82 12.92 10.44 -8.55
C THR A 82 12.06 11.54 -9.15
N ASP A 83 12.58 12.30 -10.12
CA ASP A 83 11.88 13.48 -10.64
C ASP A 83 10.79 13.19 -11.68
N ASN A 84 10.92 12.11 -12.46
CA ASN A 84 10.04 11.83 -13.60
C ASN A 84 9.15 10.61 -13.46
N LYS A 85 9.04 10.06 -12.24
CA LYS A 85 8.24 8.86 -11.98
C LYS A 85 6.89 9.22 -11.38
N SER A 86 5.84 8.51 -11.77
CA SER A 86 4.49 8.68 -11.26
C SER A 86 3.94 7.37 -10.69
N VAL A 87 2.93 7.50 -9.85
CA VAL A 87 2.15 6.39 -9.28
C VAL A 87 0.69 6.58 -9.66
N VAL A 88 -0.01 5.49 -10.02
CA VAL A 88 -1.46 5.49 -10.15
C VAL A 88 -2.07 4.84 -8.92
N PHE A 89 -2.99 5.55 -8.27
CA PHE A 89 -3.69 5.10 -7.06
C PHE A 89 -5.19 4.95 -7.36
N ILE A 90 -5.67 3.72 -7.49
CA ILE A 90 -7.05 3.37 -7.80
C ILE A 90 -7.81 3.13 -6.49
N CYS A 91 -8.89 3.88 -6.25
CA CYS A 91 -9.67 3.78 -5.01
C CYS A 91 -11.11 4.27 -5.19
N SER A 92 -11.95 3.99 -4.19
CA SER A 92 -13.27 4.59 -4.06
C SER A 92 -13.16 6.03 -3.53
N ARG A 93 -13.72 7.01 -4.27
CA ARG A 93 -13.76 8.41 -3.82
C ARG A 93 -14.44 8.54 -2.47
N ARG A 94 -15.59 7.87 -2.30
CA ARG A 94 -16.40 7.93 -1.07
C ARG A 94 -15.61 7.46 0.13
N LYS A 95 -14.88 6.34 0.00
CA LYS A 95 -14.06 5.78 1.09
C LYS A 95 -12.95 6.74 1.49
N LEU A 96 -12.22 7.26 0.51
CA LEU A 96 -11.10 8.17 0.76
C LEU A 96 -11.54 9.50 1.41
N SER A 97 -12.69 10.04 0.97
CA SER A 97 -13.26 11.28 1.55
C SER A 97 -13.75 11.08 2.99
N THR A 98 -14.26 9.87 3.32
CA THR A 98 -14.78 9.57 4.67
C THR A 98 -13.67 9.24 5.67
N LYS A 99 -12.60 8.62 5.19
CA LYS A 99 -11.44 8.20 6.00
C LYS A 99 -10.15 8.53 5.25
N PRO A 100 -9.70 9.78 5.30
CA PRO A 100 -8.45 10.18 4.65
C PRO A 100 -7.26 9.42 5.25
N PRO A 101 -6.23 9.12 4.44
CA PRO A 101 -5.04 8.43 4.92
C PRO A 101 -4.22 9.33 5.85
N PHE A 102 -3.63 8.71 6.85
CA PHE A 102 -2.63 9.34 7.70
C PHE A 102 -1.26 9.22 7.06
N LEU A 103 -0.48 10.27 7.08
CA LEU A 103 0.91 10.28 6.62
C LEU A 103 1.86 9.96 7.78
N SER A 104 3.06 9.51 7.47
CA SER A 104 4.11 9.37 8.47
C SER A 104 4.55 10.74 8.97
N GLN A 105 4.94 10.80 10.24
CA GLN A 105 5.43 12.03 10.84
C GLN A 105 6.65 12.57 10.07
N GLY A 106 6.66 13.87 9.80
CA GLY A 106 7.74 14.54 9.05
C GLY A 106 7.54 14.61 7.53
N ILE A 107 6.46 14.05 6.99
CA ILE A 107 6.08 14.26 5.58
C ILE A 107 5.25 15.53 5.50
N ASP A 108 5.71 16.47 4.66
CA ASP A 108 4.96 17.68 4.34
C ASP A 108 3.78 17.34 3.40
N PRO A 109 2.53 17.53 3.83
CA PRO A 109 1.37 17.32 2.97
C PRO A 109 1.32 18.21 1.72
N ALA A 110 2.04 19.32 1.73
CA ALA A 110 2.13 20.27 0.61
C ALA A 110 3.26 19.91 -0.37
N SER A 111 3.98 18.81 -0.15
CA SER A 111 5.04 18.36 -1.05
C SER A 111 4.52 18.13 -2.47
N ASP A 112 5.25 18.63 -3.47
CA ASP A 112 5.00 18.42 -4.91
C ASP A 112 5.06 16.94 -5.34
N VAL A 113 5.68 16.10 -4.53
CA VAL A 113 5.68 14.64 -4.72
C VAL A 113 4.26 14.08 -4.83
N PHE A 114 3.30 14.65 -4.08
CA PHE A 114 1.90 14.20 -4.13
C PHE A 114 1.21 14.51 -5.46
N ASP A 115 1.66 15.52 -6.22
CA ASP A 115 1.12 15.83 -7.56
C ASP A 115 1.44 14.70 -8.57
N ARG A 116 2.45 13.88 -8.29
CA ARG A 116 2.83 12.72 -9.09
C ARG A 116 2.12 11.42 -8.69
N ILE A 117 1.28 11.46 -7.65
CA ILE A 117 0.39 10.37 -7.27
C ILE A 117 -0.97 10.64 -7.93
N GLN A 118 -1.20 10.02 -9.07
CA GLN A 118 -2.41 10.20 -9.87
C GLN A 118 -3.57 9.40 -9.27
N MET A 119 -4.56 10.10 -8.73
CA MET A 119 -5.74 9.47 -8.15
C MET A 119 -6.73 9.04 -9.23
N LYS A 120 -7.03 7.74 -9.32
CA LYS A 120 -8.06 7.18 -10.20
C LYS A 120 -9.24 6.71 -9.36
N TYR A 121 -10.32 7.45 -9.40
CA TYR A 121 -11.55 7.07 -8.70
C TYR A 121 -12.38 6.13 -9.57
N VAL A 122 -12.76 4.99 -9.00
CA VAL A 122 -13.66 4.00 -9.62
C VAL A 122 -14.75 3.61 -8.62
N GLU A 123 -15.90 3.19 -9.13
CA GLU A 123 -17.06 2.84 -8.31
C GLU A 123 -17.26 1.33 -8.19
N ASP A 124 -16.79 0.58 -9.19
CA ASP A 124 -16.98 -0.87 -9.30
C ASP A 124 -15.79 -1.56 -9.99
N GLU A 125 -15.89 -2.88 -10.12
CA GLU A 125 -14.91 -3.72 -10.81
C GLU A 125 -14.79 -3.39 -12.32
N GLU A 126 -15.85 -2.88 -12.92
CA GLU A 126 -15.84 -2.52 -14.34
C GLU A 126 -14.93 -1.32 -14.60
N GLY A 127 -14.91 -0.35 -13.67
CA GLY A 127 -13.99 0.78 -13.73
C GLY A 127 -12.53 0.34 -13.65
N ILE A 128 -12.20 -0.66 -12.81
CA ILE A 128 -10.87 -1.27 -12.75
C ILE A 128 -10.54 -1.97 -14.06
N ASN A 129 -11.46 -2.81 -14.57
CA ASN A 129 -11.24 -3.56 -15.79
C ASN A 129 -11.05 -2.64 -17.01
N LYS A 130 -11.83 -1.55 -17.13
CA LYS A 130 -11.68 -0.53 -18.18
C LYS A 130 -10.31 0.15 -18.13
N PHE A 131 -9.84 0.50 -16.94
CA PHE A 131 -8.52 1.10 -16.76
C PHE A 131 -7.41 0.18 -17.26
N PHE A 132 -7.38 -1.09 -16.82
CA PHE A 132 -6.33 -2.02 -17.20
C PHE A 132 -6.45 -2.51 -18.66
N ALA A 133 -7.65 -2.60 -19.22
CA ALA A 133 -7.84 -2.90 -20.63
C ALA A 133 -7.23 -1.81 -21.55
N ALA A 134 -7.29 -0.54 -21.12
CA ALA A 134 -6.71 0.60 -21.84
C ALA A 134 -5.27 0.92 -21.39
N PHE A 135 -4.65 0.13 -20.50
CA PHE A 135 -3.36 0.45 -19.89
C PHE A 135 -2.24 0.56 -20.93
N HIS A 136 -2.28 -0.26 -21.97
CA HIS A 136 -1.32 -0.26 -23.08
C HIS A 136 -1.32 1.03 -23.91
N MET A 137 -2.34 1.88 -23.77
CA MET A 137 -2.46 3.16 -24.47
C MET A 137 -1.71 4.30 -23.80
N HIS A 138 -1.10 4.06 -22.62
CA HIS A 138 -0.28 5.07 -21.96
C HIS A 138 1.06 5.26 -22.67
N ASP A 139 1.43 6.49 -22.97
CA ASP A 139 2.74 6.83 -23.54
C ASP A 139 3.88 6.56 -22.56
N THR A 140 3.63 6.81 -21.28
CA THR A 140 4.56 6.56 -20.17
C THR A 140 3.87 5.76 -19.09
N PHE A 141 4.50 4.66 -18.64
CA PHE A 141 3.94 3.83 -17.57
C PHE A 141 4.35 4.35 -16.20
N PRO A 142 3.43 4.27 -15.20
CA PRO A 142 3.77 4.54 -13.81
C PRO A 142 4.74 3.48 -13.29
N VAL A 143 5.56 3.84 -12.30
CA VAL A 143 6.45 2.87 -11.62
C VAL A 143 5.70 1.98 -10.63
N LEU A 144 4.48 2.37 -10.28
CA LEU A 144 3.64 1.65 -9.35
C LEU A 144 2.17 1.91 -9.66
N VAL A 145 1.38 0.85 -9.70
CA VAL A 145 -0.09 0.91 -9.71
C VAL A 145 -0.60 0.32 -8.40
N ILE A 146 -1.46 1.05 -7.71
CA ILE A 146 -2.09 0.63 -6.45
C ILE A 146 -3.59 0.47 -6.64
N ILE A 147 -4.17 -0.60 -6.07
CA ILE A 147 -5.62 -0.73 -5.88
C ILE A 147 -5.91 -0.83 -4.38
N ASP A 148 -6.63 0.16 -3.83
CA ASP A 148 -7.02 0.14 -2.43
C ASP A 148 -8.34 -0.60 -2.23
N ASP A 149 -8.28 -1.71 -1.46
CA ASP A 149 -9.40 -2.55 -1.02
C ASP A 149 -10.18 -3.19 -2.18
N LEU A 150 -9.48 -4.01 -2.97
CA LEU A 150 -10.01 -4.66 -4.17
C LEU A 150 -11.33 -5.38 -3.90
N GLY A 151 -11.46 -6.08 -2.78
CA GLY A 151 -12.66 -6.85 -2.43
C GLY A 151 -13.92 -5.99 -2.28
N GLU A 152 -13.78 -4.70 -1.98
CA GLU A 152 -14.91 -3.77 -1.82
C GLU A 152 -15.62 -3.53 -3.16
N PHE A 153 -14.89 -3.44 -4.28
CA PHE A 153 -15.44 -3.23 -5.61
C PHE A 153 -16.31 -4.40 -6.08
N PHE A 154 -16.16 -5.58 -5.46
CA PHE A 154 -16.97 -6.77 -5.75
C PHE A 154 -18.09 -7.01 -4.72
N ASN A 155 -18.24 -6.15 -3.72
CA ASN A 155 -19.29 -6.25 -2.71
C ASN A 155 -20.48 -5.34 -2.94
N GLU A 156 -20.38 -4.39 -3.86
CA GLU A 156 -21.44 -3.45 -4.16
C GLU A 156 -22.70 -4.16 -4.67
N LYS A 157 -23.88 -3.62 -4.37
CA LYS A 157 -25.17 -4.24 -4.69
C LYS A 157 -25.32 -4.60 -6.17
N ASN A 158 -24.75 -3.77 -7.06
CA ASN A 158 -24.80 -4.03 -8.50
C ASN A 158 -23.95 -5.23 -8.90
N CYS A 159 -22.79 -5.40 -8.25
CA CYS A 159 -21.91 -6.53 -8.47
C CYS A 159 -22.50 -7.83 -7.91
N GLN A 160 -23.18 -7.76 -6.77
CA GLN A 160 -23.90 -8.92 -6.20
C GLN A 160 -25.03 -9.41 -7.11
N GLN A 161 -25.77 -8.50 -7.76
CA GLN A 161 -26.79 -8.86 -8.73
C GLN A 161 -26.21 -9.49 -10.01
N LYS A 162 -25.03 -9.02 -10.45
CA LYS A 162 -24.34 -9.51 -11.65
C LYS A 162 -23.74 -10.91 -11.45
N TYR A 163 -23.26 -11.22 -10.27
CA TYR A 163 -22.51 -12.45 -10.01
C TYR A 163 -23.24 -13.45 -9.09
N ASN A 164 -24.48 -13.32 -8.79
CA ASN A 164 -25.47 -14.19 -8.11
C ASN A 164 -24.93 -15.34 -7.19
N SER A 165 -23.62 -15.58 -7.11
CA SER A 165 -23.02 -16.65 -6.31
C SER A 165 -21.61 -16.25 -5.82
N PRO A 166 -21.18 -16.80 -4.67
CA PRO A 166 -19.81 -16.62 -4.19
C PRO A 166 -18.74 -17.02 -5.20
N ARG A 167 -18.97 -18.12 -5.93
CA ARG A 167 -18.06 -18.61 -6.97
C ARG A 167 -17.97 -17.67 -8.17
N GLY A 168 -19.09 -17.07 -8.57
CA GLY A 168 -19.11 -16.06 -9.65
C GLY A 168 -18.27 -14.83 -9.30
N ARG A 169 -18.36 -14.37 -8.05
CA ARG A 169 -17.55 -13.29 -7.52
C ARG A 169 -16.05 -13.66 -7.48
N GLU A 170 -15.70 -14.84 -7.00
CA GLU A 170 -14.32 -15.35 -6.98
C GLU A 170 -13.72 -15.38 -8.38
N LEU A 171 -14.48 -15.88 -9.35
CA LEU A 171 -14.08 -15.90 -10.76
C LEU A 171 -13.90 -14.49 -11.34
N ALA A 172 -14.77 -13.54 -10.97
CA ALA A 172 -14.65 -12.15 -11.40
C ALA A 172 -13.37 -11.50 -10.85
N ILE A 173 -13.06 -11.71 -9.57
CA ILE A 173 -11.80 -11.24 -8.96
C ILE A 173 -10.59 -11.85 -9.66
N ALA A 174 -10.60 -13.16 -9.92
CA ALA A 174 -9.51 -13.84 -10.62
C ALA A 174 -9.29 -13.27 -12.04
N ARG A 175 -10.37 -12.98 -12.77
CA ARG A 175 -10.31 -12.36 -14.11
C ARG A 175 -9.75 -10.95 -14.06
N THR A 176 -10.17 -10.15 -13.08
CA THR A 176 -9.64 -8.80 -12.89
C THR A 176 -8.14 -8.85 -12.57
N LEU A 177 -7.70 -9.75 -11.66
CA LEU A 177 -6.28 -9.92 -11.34
C LEU A 177 -5.46 -10.39 -12.55
N ALA A 178 -6.02 -11.28 -13.39
CA ALA A 178 -5.39 -11.71 -14.63
C ALA A 178 -5.19 -10.53 -15.59
N LEU A 179 -6.20 -9.70 -15.75
CA LEU A 179 -6.12 -8.50 -16.59
C LEU A 179 -5.09 -7.51 -16.06
N CYS A 180 -5.07 -7.27 -14.74
CA CYS A 180 -4.05 -6.45 -14.08
C CYS A 180 -2.66 -7.00 -14.33
N GLY A 181 -2.45 -8.32 -14.11
CA GLY A 181 -1.16 -8.98 -14.32
C GLY A 181 -0.65 -8.84 -15.75
N ASN A 182 -1.51 -9.06 -16.75
CA ASN A 182 -1.15 -8.88 -18.15
C ASN A 182 -0.75 -7.43 -18.47
N ALA A 183 -1.49 -6.45 -17.97
CA ALA A 183 -1.20 -5.04 -18.18
C ALA A 183 0.12 -4.62 -17.53
N ILE A 184 0.40 -5.08 -16.30
CA ILE A 184 1.65 -4.81 -15.59
C ILE A 184 2.84 -5.50 -16.27
N ASN A 185 2.69 -6.74 -16.73
CA ASN A 185 3.74 -7.44 -17.48
C ASN A 185 4.08 -6.70 -18.77
N HIS A 186 3.08 -6.21 -19.51
CA HIS A 186 3.29 -5.39 -20.69
C HIS A 186 4.04 -4.06 -20.36
N ALA A 187 3.69 -3.39 -19.26
CA ALA A 187 4.41 -2.20 -18.80
C ALA A 187 5.87 -2.51 -18.48
N ASN A 188 6.13 -3.66 -17.84
CA ASN A 188 7.47 -4.11 -17.47
C ASN A 188 8.37 -4.46 -18.66
N GLU A 189 7.82 -4.66 -19.85
CA GLU A 189 8.61 -4.75 -21.10
C GLU A 189 9.26 -3.40 -21.49
N LYS A 190 8.68 -2.27 -21.03
CA LYS A 190 9.15 -0.91 -21.33
C LYS A 190 9.88 -0.24 -20.16
N GLY A 191 9.66 -0.71 -18.94
CA GLY A 191 10.31 -0.17 -17.75
C GLY A 191 9.66 -0.71 -16.47
N PRO A 192 10.31 -0.60 -15.32
CA PRO A 192 9.84 -1.19 -14.07
C PRO A 192 8.48 -0.60 -13.65
N CYS A 193 7.48 -1.46 -13.48
CA CYS A 193 6.14 -1.14 -13.00
C CYS A 193 5.72 -2.17 -11.95
N MET A 194 5.59 -1.75 -10.71
CA MET A 194 5.09 -2.59 -9.61
C MET A 194 3.57 -2.55 -9.53
N PHE A 195 2.99 -3.59 -8.94
CA PHE A 195 1.58 -3.68 -8.66
C PHE A 195 1.32 -4.01 -7.19
N LEU A 196 0.56 -3.18 -6.49
CA LEU A 196 0.23 -3.36 -5.08
C LEU A 196 -1.29 -3.28 -4.88
N VAL A 197 -1.86 -4.36 -4.38
CA VAL A 197 -3.29 -4.45 -4.09
C VAL A 197 -3.49 -4.52 -2.59
N SER A 198 -4.47 -3.81 -2.04
CA SER A 198 -4.92 -4.10 -0.69
C SER A 198 -6.27 -4.82 -0.68
N ASP A 199 -6.50 -5.58 0.39
CA ASP A 199 -7.79 -6.21 0.68
C ASP A 199 -8.06 -6.25 2.18
N THR A 200 -9.34 -6.13 2.55
CA THR A 200 -9.79 -6.17 3.93
C THR A 200 -10.36 -7.55 4.26
N HIS A 201 -9.92 -8.15 5.37
CA HIS A 201 -10.48 -9.40 5.85
C HIS A 201 -10.96 -9.27 7.31
N HIS A 202 -11.99 -10.06 7.61
CA HIS A 202 -12.49 -10.24 8.97
C HIS A 202 -12.07 -11.64 9.43
N GLY A 203 -11.23 -11.75 10.44
CA GLY A 203 -10.66 -13.00 10.92
C GLY A 203 -9.15 -13.09 10.72
N GLU A 204 -8.58 -14.27 10.93
CA GLU A 204 -7.12 -14.45 10.94
C GLU A 204 -6.48 -14.49 9.56
N THR A 205 -7.22 -14.91 8.55
CA THR A 205 -6.71 -15.06 7.17
C THR A 205 -7.64 -14.44 6.14
N PRO A 206 -7.11 -13.93 5.03
CA PRO A 206 -7.92 -13.45 3.91
C PRO A 206 -8.78 -14.58 3.34
N ARG A 207 -10.08 -14.33 3.20
CA ARG A 207 -11.04 -15.33 2.68
C ARG A 207 -10.69 -15.79 1.26
N LEU A 208 -10.07 -14.93 0.46
CA LEU A 208 -9.73 -15.18 -0.94
C LEU A 208 -8.22 -15.38 -1.16
N LEU A 209 -7.49 -15.73 -0.10
CA LEU A 209 -6.03 -15.87 -0.16
C LEU A 209 -5.57 -16.84 -1.25
N HIS A 210 -6.33 -17.92 -1.50
CA HIS A 210 -6.02 -18.89 -2.54
C HIS A 210 -6.06 -18.28 -3.95
N ILE A 211 -6.96 -17.31 -4.20
CA ILE A 211 -7.02 -16.58 -5.47
C ILE A 211 -5.82 -15.65 -5.58
N TYR A 212 -5.57 -14.84 -4.54
CA TYR A 212 -4.46 -13.90 -4.54
C TYR A 212 -3.10 -14.58 -4.75
N LYS A 213 -2.86 -15.73 -4.11
CA LYS A 213 -1.62 -16.52 -4.27
C LYS A 213 -1.36 -16.99 -5.70
N GLY A 214 -2.39 -17.11 -6.52
CA GLY A 214 -2.25 -17.47 -7.93
C GLY A 214 -1.71 -16.35 -8.83
N TRP A 215 -1.78 -15.08 -8.34
CA TRP A 215 -1.46 -13.90 -9.16
C TRP A 215 -0.40 -12.99 -8.53
N LEU A 216 -0.30 -12.98 -7.18
CA LEU A 216 0.55 -12.06 -6.44
C LEU A 216 1.68 -12.85 -5.77
N ASN A 217 2.91 -12.43 -6.00
CA ASN A 217 4.11 -13.17 -5.57
C ASN A 217 4.58 -12.78 -4.15
N SER A 218 4.14 -11.65 -3.63
CA SER A 218 4.47 -11.21 -2.28
C SER A 218 3.22 -10.84 -1.49
N ILE A 219 3.06 -11.40 -0.29
CA ILE A 219 1.89 -11.17 0.55
C ILE A 219 2.32 -10.59 1.88
N PHE A 220 1.81 -9.39 2.16
CA PHE A 220 1.98 -8.68 3.42
C PHE A 220 0.70 -8.78 4.23
N THR A 221 0.81 -9.23 5.48
CA THR A 221 -0.32 -9.37 6.38
C THR A 221 -0.18 -8.45 7.58
N ILE A 222 -1.24 -7.70 7.87
CA ILE A 222 -1.34 -6.87 9.05
C ILE A 222 -2.12 -7.64 10.12
N LYS A 223 -1.56 -7.70 11.32
CA LYS A 223 -2.24 -8.22 12.53
C LYS A 223 -2.35 -7.14 13.58
N GLY A 224 -3.46 -7.11 14.31
CA GLY A 224 -3.62 -6.25 15.48
C GLY A 224 -2.65 -6.67 16.60
N ASN A 225 -2.07 -5.70 17.29
CA ASN A 225 -1.16 -5.89 18.42
C ASN A 225 -1.54 -4.99 19.60
N GLY A 226 -2.82 -4.98 19.94
CA GLY A 226 -3.37 -4.10 20.97
C GLY A 226 -4.13 -2.91 20.39
N ILE A 227 -4.45 -1.95 21.24
CA ILE A 227 -5.26 -0.77 20.86
C ILE A 227 -4.41 0.19 20.00
N GLY A 228 -4.79 0.32 18.73
CA GLY A 228 -4.12 1.25 17.79
C GLY A 228 -2.72 0.83 17.34
N SER A 229 -2.25 -0.36 17.74
CA SER A 229 -0.95 -0.91 17.34
C SER A 229 -1.12 -2.12 16.44
N PHE A 230 -0.24 -2.27 15.44
CA PHE A 230 -0.31 -3.29 14.41
C PHE A 230 1.06 -3.83 14.07
N ILE A 231 1.09 -5.06 13.57
CA ILE A 231 2.30 -5.70 13.05
C ILE A 231 2.09 -6.01 11.57
N LEU A 232 2.95 -5.47 10.72
CA LEU A 232 3.06 -5.80 9.30
C LEU A 232 4.11 -6.90 9.13
N LYS A 233 3.71 -8.01 8.52
CA LYS A 233 4.58 -9.15 8.21
C LYS A 233 4.58 -9.45 6.73
N ASN A 234 5.75 -9.83 6.19
CA ASN A 234 5.84 -10.47 4.89
C ASN A 234 5.74 -11.98 5.09
N ASN A 235 4.89 -12.66 4.33
CA ASN A 235 4.71 -14.11 4.42
C ASN A 235 5.80 -14.92 3.67
N SER A 236 6.83 -14.28 3.15
CA SER A 236 8.00 -14.96 2.58
C SER A 236 9.03 -15.33 3.66
N SER A 237 9.84 -16.34 3.42
CA SER A 237 10.67 -17.08 4.37
C SER A 237 11.80 -16.34 5.11
N LEU A 238 12.03 -15.07 4.84
CA LEU A 238 12.97 -14.21 5.60
C LEU A 238 12.15 -13.06 6.17
N THR A 239 11.71 -13.22 7.40
CA THR A 239 10.61 -12.44 7.93
C THR A 239 11.08 -11.25 8.74
N LYS A 240 11.36 -10.12 8.07
CA LYS A 240 11.27 -8.85 8.77
C LYS A 240 9.79 -8.48 8.98
N SER A 241 9.52 -8.01 10.17
CA SER A 241 8.21 -7.51 10.59
C SER A 241 8.36 -6.08 11.04
N ALA A 242 7.37 -5.24 10.79
CA ALA A 242 7.33 -3.88 11.28
C ALA A 242 6.17 -3.71 12.25
N LYS A 243 6.45 -3.20 13.43
CA LYS A 243 5.46 -2.75 14.39
C LYS A 243 5.19 -1.27 14.18
N TYR A 244 3.94 -0.92 14.02
CA TYR A 244 3.50 0.46 13.80
C TYR A 244 2.20 0.76 14.52
N SER A 245 1.95 2.03 14.75
CA SER A 245 0.69 2.51 15.32
C SER A 245 0.09 3.66 14.50
N ILE A 246 -1.20 3.87 14.72
CA ILE A 246 -1.92 5.03 14.22
C ILE A 246 -2.26 5.88 15.45
N ALA A 247 -1.51 6.95 15.64
CA ALA A 247 -1.64 7.83 16.79
C ALA A 247 -1.63 9.28 16.35
N LEU A 248 -2.50 10.11 16.95
CA LEU A 248 -2.55 11.55 16.69
C LEU A 248 -2.64 11.92 15.20
N GLN A 249 -3.38 11.15 14.42
CA GLN A 249 -3.52 11.29 12.95
C GLN A 249 -2.23 11.07 12.15
N TYR A 250 -1.26 10.38 12.71
CA TYR A 250 -0.03 9.97 12.02
C TYR A 250 0.12 8.46 11.98
N LEU A 251 0.79 8.00 10.92
CA LEU A 251 1.34 6.66 10.82
C LEU A 251 2.73 6.67 11.47
N VAL A 252 2.89 5.93 12.57
CA VAL A 252 4.13 5.92 13.35
C VAL A 252 4.75 4.54 13.31
N LEU A 253 5.94 4.43 12.71
CA LEU A 253 6.76 3.21 12.82
C LEU A 253 7.36 3.16 14.22
N GLU A 254 7.11 2.06 14.95
CA GLU A 254 7.66 1.84 16.29
C GLU A 254 8.97 1.05 16.23
N GLU A 255 8.98 -0.06 15.49
CA GLU A 255 10.11 -0.97 15.43
C GLU A 255 10.10 -1.82 14.17
N ILE A 256 11.28 -2.18 13.65
CA ILE A 256 11.45 -3.22 12.62
C ILE A 256 12.32 -4.31 13.24
N TYR A 257 11.84 -5.54 13.23
CA TYR A 257 12.52 -6.68 13.83
C TYR A 257 12.48 -7.90 12.92
N GLU A 258 13.48 -8.77 13.06
CA GLU A 258 13.54 -10.06 12.38
C GLU A 258 12.83 -11.10 13.26
N THR A 259 11.89 -11.83 12.69
CA THR A 259 11.24 -12.94 13.40
C THR A 259 11.90 -14.22 12.94
N GLU A 260 12.64 -14.88 13.82
CA GLU A 260 13.10 -16.25 13.59
C GLU A 260 11.87 -17.18 13.59
N GLU A 261 11.62 -17.88 12.49
CA GLU A 261 10.66 -18.98 12.51
C GLU A 261 11.21 -20.09 13.41
N GLN A 262 10.54 -20.32 14.53
CA GLN A 262 10.71 -21.57 15.25
C GLN A 262 10.27 -22.70 14.32
N LYS A 263 11.23 -23.36 13.70
CA LYS A 263 11.01 -24.67 13.05
C LYS A 263 10.57 -25.65 14.13
N TYR A 264 9.28 -25.80 14.29
CA TYR A 264 8.75 -27.00 14.94
C TYR A 264 8.97 -28.15 13.99
N HIS A 265 10.05 -28.92 14.20
CA HIS A 265 10.17 -30.27 13.68
C HIS A 265 9.15 -31.12 14.44
N LEU A 266 8.07 -31.50 13.76
CA LEU A 266 7.22 -32.64 14.11
C LEU A 266 7.80 -33.90 13.49
#